data_a188695b6fecdc879cd963a4ac11431e
#
_entry.id   a188695b6fecdc879cd963a4ac11431e
#
_cell.length_a   1.000
_cell.length_b   1.000
_cell.length_c   1.000
_cell.angle_alpha   90.00
_cell.angle_beta   90.00
_cell.angle_gamma   90.00
#
_symmetry.space_group_name_H-M   'P 1'
#
loop_
_entity.id
_entity.type
_entity.pdbx_description
1 polymer ?
#
loop_
_entity_poly.entity_id
_entity_poly.type
_entity_poly.pdbx_seq_one_letter_code
_entity_poly.pdbx_strand_id
1 'polypeptide(L)'
;MTQAATVNNGAALVIGVGAETGLGAALARRFAREGLRVTLAGRTRERLKVVAERIAATGGAVAIKTADATSEADVAALFEDADRDGDLRLVVYNVGSNVAASAQDTTPELFERLWRQNAFGGFIVGREAARRFCERGEGTILFTGATASIRARPPFLAFAAAKAALRAVAQGLAREFGAKGVHVAHIIVDGVIAGEYAATNFAEYARSKGADGVLAVDDIADAYWALHCQKRSAWTHEMDLRPFKEPF
;
A
#
# COMPACT_ATOMS: atom_id res chain seq x y z
N MET A 1 -22.70 8.10 30.08
CA MET A 1 -21.83 6.93 30.16
C MET A 1 -21.00 6.92 28.89
N THR A 2 -19.80 7.43 28.95
CA THR A 2 -18.84 7.47 27.83
C THR A 2 -18.30 6.05 27.65
N GLN A 3 -18.67 5.42 26.55
CA GLN A 3 -18.04 4.17 26.14
C GLN A 3 -16.55 4.46 25.93
N ALA A 4 -15.71 3.91 26.79
CA ALA A 4 -14.27 3.89 26.56
C ALA A 4 -14.05 3.21 25.20
N ALA A 5 -13.41 3.92 24.27
CA ALA A 5 -12.99 3.33 23.01
C ALA A 5 -12.14 2.10 23.37
N THR A 6 -12.57 0.94 22.94
CA THR A 6 -11.78 -0.28 22.99
C THR A 6 -10.51 0.00 22.22
N VAL A 7 -9.39 0.12 22.91
CA VAL A 7 -8.07 0.24 22.27
C VAL A 7 -7.93 -0.98 21.38
N ASN A 8 -7.86 -0.76 20.07
CA ASN A 8 -7.64 -1.82 19.10
C ASN A 8 -6.17 -2.24 19.24
N ASN A 9 -5.93 -3.28 20.01
CA ASN A 9 -4.58 -3.75 20.38
C ASN A 9 -3.81 -4.44 19.24
N GLY A 10 -4.22 -4.23 18.00
CA GLY A 10 -3.56 -4.80 16.83
C GLY A 10 -2.43 -3.93 16.28
N ALA A 11 -1.64 -4.51 15.37
CA ALA A 11 -0.59 -3.81 14.65
C ALA A 11 -0.84 -3.77 13.15
N ALA A 12 -0.32 -2.71 12.50
CA ALA A 12 -0.30 -2.55 11.07
C ALA A 12 1.14 -2.35 10.56
N LEU A 13 1.45 -2.93 9.42
CA LEU A 13 2.69 -2.74 8.69
C LEU A 13 2.40 -2.05 7.36
N VAL A 14 2.94 -0.84 7.18
CA VAL A 14 2.81 -0.08 5.92
C VAL A 14 4.16 -0.04 5.23
N ILE A 15 4.27 -0.72 4.09
CA ILE A 15 5.50 -0.81 3.29
C ILE A 15 5.37 0.12 2.07
N GLY A 16 6.38 0.97 1.85
CA GLY A 16 6.35 2.00 0.82
C GLY A 16 5.93 3.36 1.36
N VAL A 17 6.33 3.67 2.60
CA VAL A 17 6.19 5.00 3.17
C VAL A 17 7.32 5.89 2.65
N GLY A 18 6.93 6.98 2.01
CA GLY A 18 7.84 7.98 1.42
C GLY A 18 7.61 9.38 1.98
N ALA A 19 7.16 10.30 1.15
CA ALA A 19 6.86 11.68 1.55
C ALA A 19 5.73 11.77 2.58
N GLU A 20 5.78 12.79 3.44
CA GLU A 20 4.76 13.08 4.45
C GLU A 20 3.36 13.27 3.84
N THR A 21 3.29 13.87 2.65
CA THR A 21 2.03 14.09 1.91
C THR A 21 1.66 12.94 0.99
N GLY A 22 2.42 11.84 1.02
CA GLY A 22 2.17 10.67 0.18
C GLY A 22 1.16 9.69 0.78
N LEU A 23 0.64 8.80 -0.07
CA LEU A 23 -0.37 7.80 0.32
C LEU A 23 0.09 6.92 1.48
N GLY A 24 1.35 6.43 1.47
CA GLY A 24 1.86 5.59 2.56
C GLY A 24 1.83 6.27 3.92
N ALA A 25 2.08 7.58 3.97
CA ALA A 25 1.98 8.37 5.19
C ALA A 25 0.51 8.58 5.63
N ALA A 26 -0.41 8.82 4.69
CA ALA A 26 -1.84 8.94 4.98
C ALA A 26 -2.42 7.65 5.54
N LEU A 27 -2.10 6.50 4.93
CA LEU A 27 -2.46 5.16 5.42
C LEU A 27 -1.99 4.97 6.87
N ALA A 28 -0.72 5.26 7.13
CA ALA A 28 -0.14 5.10 8.45
C ALA A 28 -0.82 5.99 9.50
N ARG A 29 -1.06 7.28 9.18
CA ARG A 29 -1.82 8.19 10.04
C ARG A 29 -3.23 7.70 10.31
N ARG A 30 -3.92 7.20 9.26
CA ARG A 30 -5.27 6.67 9.40
C ARG A 30 -5.31 5.48 10.37
N PHE A 31 -4.45 4.51 10.20
CA PHE A 31 -4.41 3.31 11.04
C PHE A 31 -4.01 3.63 12.49
N ALA A 32 -3.08 4.58 12.70
CA ALA A 32 -2.71 5.03 14.04
C ALA A 32 -3.86 5.74 14.76
N ARG A 33 -4.67 6.54 14.04
CA ARG A 33 -5.90 7.16 14.60
C ARG A 33 -6.95 6.13 15.04
N GLU A 34 -6.96 4.97 14.41
CA GLU A 34 -7.84 3.85 14.78
C GLU A 34 -7.29 2.97 15.91
N GLY A 35 -6.14 3.37 16.50
CA GLY A 35 -5.53 2.71 17.64
C GLY A 35 -4.60 1.55 17.31
N LEU A 36 -4.27 1.32 16.03
CA LEU A 36 -3.26 0.34 15.67
C LEU A 36 -1.85 0.88 15.98
N ARG A 37 -0.96 0.01 16.44
CA ARG A 37 0.47 0.26 16.46
C ARG A 37 1.01 0.12 15.03
N VAL A 38 1.57 1.20 14.45
CA VAL A 38 1.95 1.20 13.04
C VAL A 38 3.45 1.11 12.87
N THR A 39 3.92 0.11 12.12
CA THR A 39 5.30 0.04 11.64
C THR A 39 5.38 0.64 10.24
N LEU A 40 6.20 1.69 10.08
CA LEU A 40 6.49 2.34 8.81
C LEU A 40 7.72 1.71 8.18
N ALA A 41 7.60 1.22 6.96
CA ALA A 41 8.72 0.67 6.21
C ALA A 41 8.97 1.40 4.89
N GLY A 42 10.24 1.68 4.61
CA GLY A 42 10.70 2.35 3.39
C GLY A 42 12.21 2.43 3.34
N ARG A 43 12.75 2.96 2.25
CA ARG A 43 14.21 3.01 2.03
C ARG A 43 14.91 4.22 2.63
N THR A 44 14.17 5.30 2.93
CA THR A 44 14.74 6.58 3.37
C THR A 44 14.33 6.86 4.81
N ARG A 45 15.26 6.63 5.74
CA ARG A 45 15.02 6.76 7.19
C ARG A 45 14.52 8.15 7.59
N GLU A 46 15.03 9.19 6.97
CA GLU A 46 14.69 10.58 7.25
C GLU A 46 13.21 10.86 6.95
N ARG A 47 12.71 10.33 5.82
CA ARG A 47 11.29 10.45 5.44
C ARG A 47 10.39 9.69 6.43
N LEU A 48 10.82 8.49 6.85
CA LEU A 48 10.08 7.71 7.85
C LEU A 48 10.00 8.45 9.20
N LYS A 49 11.08 9.12 9.63
CA LYS A 49 11.10 9.91 10.87
C LYS A 49 10.07 11.03 10.85
N VAL A 50 10.02 11.81 9.77
CA VAL A 50 9.04 12.91 9.64
C VAL A 50 7.60 12.38 9.80
N VAL A 51 7.27 11.28 9.15
CA VAL A 51 5.94 10.68 9.27
C VAL A 51 5.68 10.15 10.68
N ALA A 52 6.68 9.50 11.29
CA ALA A 52 6.56 8.97 12.64
C ALA A 52 6.36 10.10 13.69
N GLU A 53 7.08 11.20 13.57
CA GLU A 53 6.93 12.38 14.46
C GLU A 53 5.50 12.94 14.37
N ARG A 54 4.91 13.01 13.17
CA ARG A 54 3.52 13.48 13.01
C ARG A 54 2.51 12.53 13.66
N ILE A 55 2.72 11.22 13.55
CA ILE A 55 1.85 10.21 14.19
C ILE A 55 2.01 10.30 15.71
N ALA A 56 3.24 10.36 16.23
CA ALA A 56 3.51 10.45 17.66
C ALA A 56 2.95 11.73 18.28
N ALA A 57 3.01 12.87 17.57
CA ALA A 57 2.46 14.15 18.01
C ALA A 57 0.93 14.10 18.24
N THR A 58 0.23 13.15 17.62
CA THR A 58 -1.21 12.91 17.83
C THR A 58 -1.50 11.74 18.80
N GLY A 59 -0.46 11.24 19.49
CA GLY A 59 -0.58 10.15 20.46
C GLY A 59 -0.60 8.74 19.83
N GLY A 60 -0.35 8.62 18.52
CA GLY A 60 -0.31 7.33 17.85
C GLY A 60 0.96 6.54 18.16
N ALA A 61 0.83 5.22 18.34
CA ALA A 61 1.96 4.31 18.49
C ALA A 61 2.60 4.00 17.13
N VAL A 62 3.88 4.30 16.98
CA VAL A 62 4.57 4.17 15.69
C VAL A 62 6.01 3.72 15.85
N ALA A 63 6.47 2.85 14.95
CA ALA A 63 7.86 2.43 14.79
C ALA A 63 8.31 2.65 13.33
N ILE A 64 9.62 2.77 13.12
CA ILE A 64 10.20 2.89 11.77
C ILE A 64 11.21 1.79 11.50
N LYS A 65 11.20 1.26 10.28
CA LYS A 65 12.18 0.28 9.80
C LYS A 65 12.62 0.63 8.39
N THR A 66 13.93 0.80 8.21
CA THR A 66 14.50 0.91 6.86
C THR A 66 14.61 -0.49 6.28
N ALA A 67 14.01 -0.72 5.11
CA ALA A 67 14.01 -2.01 4.44
C ALA A 67 13.85 -1.87 2.92
N ASP A 68 14.45 -2.76 2.17
CA ASP A 68 14.17 -2.97 0.75
C ASP A 68 13.15 -4.12 0.60
N ALA A 69 11.95 -3.80 0.14
CA ALA A 69 10.89 -4.78 -0.06
C ALA A 69 11.21 -5.84 -1.14
N THR A 70 12.30 -5.68 -1.89
CA THR A 70 12.79 -6.67 -2.87
C THR A 70 13.85 -7.62 -2.30
N SER A 71 14.22 -7.45 -1.03
CA SER A 71 15.14 -8.31 -0.27
C SER A 71 14.35 -9.23 0.67
N GLU A 72 14.43 -10.53 0.48
CA GLU A 72 13.76 -11.49 1.37
C GLU A 72 14.24 -11.38 2.83
N ALA A 73 15.54 -11.13 3.04
CA ALA A 73 16.10 -10.96 4.37
C ALA A 73 15.55 -9.72 5.08
N ASP A 74 15.47 -8.59 4.34
CA ASP A 74 14.89 -7.36 4.90
C ASP A 74 13.40 -7.54 5.23
N VAL A 75 12.65 -8.20 4.35
CA VAL A 75 11.22 -8.48 4.59
C VAL A 75 11.03 -9.40 5.79
N ALA A 76 11.82 -10.47 5.92
CA ALA A 76 11.77 -11.35 7.09
C ALA A 76 12.01 -10.58 8.40
N ALA A 77 13.10 -9.79 8.46
CA ALA A 77 13.42 -8.96 9.62
C ALA A 77 12.35 -7.90 9.92
N LEU A 78 11.72 -7.34 8.86
CA LEU A 78 10.64 -6.38 9.00
C LEU A 78 9.41 -7.00 9.66
N PHE A 79 9.04 -8.22 9.27
CA PHE A 79 7.91 -8.94 9.86
C PHE A 79 8.20 -9.42 11.29
N GLU A 80 9.43 -9.83 11.60
CA GLU A 80 9.82 -10.15 12.97
C GLU A 80 9.63 -8.96 13.91
N ASP A 81 10.00 -7.75 13.47
CA ASP A 81 9.83 -6.55 14.28
C ASP A 81 8.36 -6.10 14.35
N ALA A 82 7.62 -6.14 13.23
CA ALA A 82 6.24 -5.66 13.17
C ALA A 82 5.25 -6.59 13.91
N ASP A 83 5.56 -7.88 13.96
CA ASP A 83 4.72 -8.93 14.55
C ASP A 83 5.31 -9.51 15.85
N ARG A 84 6.20 -8.76 16.51
CA ARG A 84 6.91 -9.22 17.72
C ARG A 84 5.97 -9.69 18.81
N ASP A 85 4.84 -9.01 18.98
CA ASP A 85 3.85 -9.32 20.00
C ASP A 85 2.72 -10.25 19.47
N GLY A 86 2.85 -10.75 18.23
CA GLY A 86 1.86 -11.64 17.61
C GLY A 86 0.53 -10.98 17.28
N ASP A 87 0.48 -9.66 17.19
CA ASP A 87 -0.75 -8.87 17.04
C ASP A 87 -0.87 -8.16 15.67
N LEU A 88 0.02 -8.44 14.72
CA LEU A 88 -0.06 -7.89 13.36
C LEU A 88 -1.36 -8.33 12.68
N ARG A 89 -2.20 -7.37 12.28
CA ARG A 89 -3.53 -7.60 11.68
C ARG A 89 -3.65 -7.10 10.26
N LEU A 90 -2.83 -6.10 9.90
CA LEU A 90 -2.93 -5.40 8.63
C LEU A 90 -1.55 -5.20 8.02
N VAL A 91 -1.38 -5.65 6.77
CA VAL A 91 -0.19 -5.39 5.96
C VAL A 91 -0.61 -4.66 4.70
N VAL A 92 0.04 -3.54 4.40
CA VAL A 92 -0.18 -2.79 3.16
C VAL A 92 1.11 -2.74 2.35
N TYR A 93 1.07 -3.26 1.13
CA TYR A 93 2.10 -3.11 0.14
C TYR A 93 1.80 -1.91 -0.76
N ASN A 94 2.40 -0.78 -0.44
CA ASN A 94 2.23 0.50 -1.15
C ASN A 94 3.49 0.90 -1.94
N VAL A 95 4.41 -0.04 -2.16
CA VAL A 95 5.60 0.22 -2.97
C VAL A 95 5.20 0.36 -4.43
N GLY A 96 5.71 1.39 -5.07
CA GLY A 96 5.52 1.60 -6.49
C GLY A 96 6.41 2.72 -7.00
N SER A 97 6.86 2.56 -8.22
CA SER A 97 7.48 3.63 -8.99
C SER A 97 7.06 3.45 -10.43
N ASN A 98 6.76 4.55 -11.09
CA ASN A 98 6.53 4.58 -12.51
C ASN A 98 7.63 5.38 -13.19
N VAL A 99 7.96 4.99 -14.40
CA VAL A 99 8.87 5.72 -15.29
C VAL A 99 8.19 5.81 -16.64
N ALA A 100 8.10 7.01 -17.17
CA ALA A 100 7.62 7.25 -18.53
C ALA A 100 8.77 6.93 -19.49
N ALA A 101 8.66 5.84 -20.23
CA ALA A 101 9.58 5.43 -21.28
C ALA A 101 8.80 4.72 -22.38
N SER A 102 9.11 5.03 -23.63
CA SER A 102 8.52 4.28 -24.77
C SER A 102 8.98 2.83 -24.73
N ALA A 103 8.29 1.95 -25.46
CA ALA A 103 8.71 0.55 -25.55
C ALA A 103 10.14 0.39 -26.09
N GLN A 104 10.55 1.28 -27.00
CA GLN A 104 11.89 1.29 -27.61
C GLN A 104 12.97 1.80 -26.65
N ASP A 105 12.62 2.73 -25.75
CA ASP A 105 13.53 3.31 -24.77
C ASP A 105 13.54 2.55 -23.43
N THR A 106 12.65 1.59 -23.27
CA THR A 106 12.59 0.74 -22.07
C THR A 106 13.68 -0.33 -22.15
N THR A 107 14.78 -0.11 -21.41
CA THR A 107 15.86 -1.12 -21.36
C THR A 107 15.43 -2.33 -20.52
N PRO A 108 16.03 -3.53 -20.74
CA PRO A 108 15.80 -4.70 -19.90
C PRO A 108 15.98 -4.42 -18.40
N GLU A 109 17.00 -3.63 -18.02
CA GLU A 109 17.31 -3.29 -16.65
C GLU A 109 16.22 -2.40 -16.03
N LEU A 110 15.69 -1.43 -16.81
CA LEU A 110 14.57 -0.61 -16.38
C LEU A 110 13.32 -1.45 -16.18
N PHE A 111 13.04 -2.36 -17.11
CA PHE A 111 11.90 -3.28 -17.03
C PHE A 111 12.00 -4.18 -15.80
N GLU A 112 13.14 -4.85 -15.60
CA GLU A 112 13.39 -5.72 -14.45
C GLU A 112 13.28 -4.95 -13.14
N ARG A 113 13.89 -3.77 -13.03
CA ARG A 113 13.81 -2.94 -11.83
C ARG A 113 12.37 -2.59 -11.45
N LEU A 114 11.56 -2.15 -12.42
CA LEU A 114 10.16 -1.82 -12.16
C LEU A 114 9.34 -3.06 -11.78
N TRP A 115 9.60 -4.19 -12.44
CA TRP A 115 8.95 -5.46 -12.10
C TRP A 115 9.32 -5.92 -10.70
N ARG A 116 10.60 -5.88 -10.34
CA ARG A 116 11.06 -6.24 -9.00
C ARG A 116 10.42 -5.36 -7.92
N GLN A 117 10.39 -4.04 -8.12
CA GLN A 117 9.83 -3.12 -7.15
C GLN A 117 8.31 -3.21 -7.02
N ASN A 118 7.58 -3.41 -8.10
CA ASN A 118 6.12 -3.41 -8.06
C ASN A 118 5.52 -4.80 -7.83
N ALA A 119 6.05 -5.85 -8.46
CA ALA A 119 5.49 -7.20 -8.42
C ALA A 119 6.23 -8.15 -7.49
N PHE A 120 7.54 -8.31 -7.70
CA PHE A 120 8.33 -9.27 -6.93
C PHE A 120 8.36 -8.96 -5.44
N GLY A 121 8.59 -7.69 -5.05
CA GLY A 121 8.49 -7.27 -3.65
C GLY A 121 7.10 -7.51 -3.07
N GLY A 122 6.04 -7.25 -3.87
CA GLY A 122 4.67 -7.56 -3.47
C GLY A 122 4.44 -9.05 -3.21
N PHE A 123 5.05 -9.91 -4.04
CA PHE A 123 5.02 -11.36 -3.83
C PHE A 123 5.71 -11.78 -2.53
N ILE A 124 6.95 -11.28 -2.26
CA ILE A 124 7.68 -11.63 -1.04
C ILE A 124 6.91 -11.21 0.20
N VAL A 125 6.45 -9.96 0.23
CA VAL A 125 5.68 -9.40 1.34
C VAL A 125 4.35 -10.12 1.53
N GLY A 126 3.61 -10.36 0.44
CA GLY A 126 2.32 -11.05 0.49
C GLY A 126 2.45 -12.49 0.96
N ARG A 127 3.49 -13.21 0.51
CA ARG A 127 3.79 -14.58 0.94
C ARG A 127 4.08 -14.65 2.43
N GLU A 128 4.92 -13.75 2.94
CA GLU A 128 5.28 -13.73 4.36
C GLU A 128 4.09 -13.33 5.25
N ALA A 129 3.30 -12.35 4.83
CA ALA A 129 2.07 -11.97 5.52
C ALA A 129 1.06 -13.12 5.53
N ALA A 130 0.82 -13.78 4.38
CA ALA A 130 -0.13 -14.87 4.27
C ALA A 130 0.27 -16.07 5.14
N ARG A 131 1.56 -16.41 5.21
CA ARG A 131 2.07 -17.47 6.07
C ARG A 131 1.69 -17.22 7.53
N ARG A 132 2.00 -16.03 8.06
CA ARG A 132 1.72 -15.65 9.46
C ARG A 132 0.22 -15.57 9.75
N PHE A 133 -0.53 -14.96 8.86
CA PHE A 133 -1.97 -14.80 9.02
C PHE A 133 -2.74 -16.12 8.91
N CYS A 134 -2.27 -17.05 8.07
CA CYS A 134 -2.84 -18.37 7.94
C CYS A 134 -2.69 -19.21 9.24
N GLU A 135 -1.54 -19.11 9.91
CA GLU A 135 -1.30 -19.76 11.19
C GLU A 135 -2.28 -19.29 12.28
N ARG A 136 -2.67 -18.01 12.24
CA ARG A 136 -3.64 -17.41 13.17
C ARG A 136 -5.10 -17.50 12.72
N GLY A 137 -5.33 -17.82 11.46
CA GLY A 137 -6.67 -17.84 10.87
C GLY A 137 -7.29 -16.46 10.68
N GLU A 138 -6.50 -15.36 10.71
CA GLU A 138 -6.97 -13.98 10.50
C GLU A 138 -5.84 -13.04 10.08
N GLY A 139 -6.20 -12.04 9.27
CA GLY A 139 -5.34 -10.95 8.84
C GLY A 139 -5.79 -10.33 7.51
N THR A 140 -5.32 -9.13 7.23
CA THR A 140 -5.66 -8.38 6.02
C THR A 140 -4.39 -7.99 5.27
N ILE A 141 -4.34 -8.25 3.97
CA ILE A 141 -3.25 -7.87 3.07
C ILE A 141 -3.83 -6.98 1.96
N LEU A 142 -3.35 -5.75 1.86
CA LEU A 142 -3.81 -4.78 0.87
C LEU A 142 -2.67 -4.40 -0.08
N PHE A 143 -2.92 -4.52 -1.37
CA PHE A 143 -1.96 -4.18 -2.43
C PHE A 143 -2.41 -2.91 -3.16
N THR A 144 -1.54 -1.89 -3.18
CA THR A 144 -1.78 -0.67 -3.95
C THR A 144 -1.53 -0.93 -5.44
N GLY A 145 -2.61 -1.03 -6.18
CA GLY A 145 -2.64 -1.07 -7.64
C GLY A 145 -2.65 0.31 -8.27
N ALA A 146 -2.94 0.36 -9.54
CA ALA A 146 -3.04 1.58 -10.34
C ALA A 146 -3.91 1.32 -11.57
N THR A 147 -4.29 2.35 -12.33
CA THR A 147 -4.82 2.23 -13.70
C THR A 147 -4.03 1.21 -14.52
N ALA A 148 -2.71 1.23 -14.36
CA ALA A 148 -1.77 0.36 -15.03
C ALA A 148 -1.93 -1.14 -14.68
N SER A 149 -2.65 -1.49 -13.61
CA SER A 149 -2.97 -2.88 -13.27
C SER A 149 -3.94 -3.53 -14.26
N ILE A 150 -4.72 -2.71 -14.98
CA ILE A 150 -5.78 -3.18 -15.89
C ILE A 150 -5.66 -2.59 -17.30
N ARG A 151 -4.91 -1.50 -17.49
CA ARG A 151 -4.76 -0.81 -18.78
C ARG A 151 -3.30 -0.41 -19.00
N ALA A 152 -2.66 -1.01 -19.99
CA ALA A 152 -1.33 -0.59 -20.43
C ALA A 152 -1.46 0.58 -21.42
N ARG A 153 -0.99 1.77 -21.02
CA ARG A 153 -0.98 2.96 -21.89
C ARG A 153 0.46 3.43 -22.11
N PRO A 154 0.81 3.87 -23.32
CA PRO A 154 2.08 4.57 -23.54
C PRO A 154 2.16 5.85 -22.69
N PRO A 155 3.32 6.22 -22.18
CA PRO A 155 4.62 5.54 -22.29
C PRO A 155 4.96 4.68 -21.05
N PHE A 156 4.02 3.96 -20.47
CA PHE A 156 4.17 3.26 -19.17
C PHE A 156 4.14 1.72 -19.29
N LEU A 157 4.68 1.16 -20.40
CA LEU A 157 4.64 -0.30 -20.65
C LEU A 157 5.20 -1.12 -19.50
N ALA A 158 6.43 -0.83 -19.04
CA ALA A 158 7.08 -1.60 -17.97
C ALA A 158 6.36 -1.49 -16.63
N PHE A 159 5.84 -0.30 -16.30
CA PHE A 159 5.04 -0.10 -15.12
C PHE A 159 3.71 -0.88 -15.17
N ALA A 160 3.05 -0.89 -16.33
CA ALA A 160 1.80 -1.63 -16.51
C ALA A 160 2.02 -3.14 -16.41
N ALA A 161 3.07 -3.68 -17.03
CA ALA A 161 3.43 -5.09 -16.90
C ALA A 161 3.66 -5.48 -15.43
N ALA A 162 4.37 -4.63 -14.68
CA ALA A 162 4.65 -4.87 -13.26
C ALA A 162 3.39 -4.77 -12.37
N LYS A 163 2.50 -3.81 -12.62
CA LYS A 163 1.23 -3.65 -11.86
C LYS A 163 0.21 -4.72 -12.22
N ALA A 164 0.15 -5.19 -13.46
CA ALA A 164 -0.65 -6.35 -13.84
C ALA A 164 -0.15 -7.63 -13.14
N ALA A 165 1.16 -7.82 -13.04
CA ALA A 165 1.75 -8.92 -12.30
C ALA A 165 1.42 -8.85 -10.79
N LEU A 166 1.48 -7.66 -10.17
CA LEU A 166 1.07 -7.46 -8.77
C LEU A 166 -0.41 -7.82 -8.55
N ARG A 167 -1.28 -7.44 -9.49
CA ARG A 167 -2.70 -7.83 -9.46
C ARG A 167 -2.88 -9.34 -9.48
N ALA A 168 -2.12 -10.05 -10.32
CA ALA A 168 -2.13 -11.52 -10.37
C ALA A 168 -1.64 -12.15 -9.06
N VAL A 169 -0.60 -11.57 -8.43
CA VAL A 169 -0.13 -12.00 -7.09
C VAL A 169 -1.25 -11.86 -6.06
N ALA A 170 -1.92 -10.72 -6.00
CA ALA A 170 -3.03 -10.50 -5.07
C ALA A 170 -4.17 -11.50 -5.30
N GLN A 171 -4.52 -11.77 -6.57
CA GLN A 171 -5.52 -12.80 -6.92
C GLN A 171 -5.13 -14.19 -6.46
N GLY A 172 -3.89 -14.59 -6.68
CA GLY A 172 -3.37 -15.90 -6.26
C GLY A 172 -3.48 -16.07 -4.74
N LEU A 173 -2.96 -15.09 -4.00
CA LEU A 173 -3.01 -15.11 -2.53
C LEU A 173 -4.45 -15.11 -1.98
N ALA A 174 -5.36 -14.33 -2.57
CA ALA A 174 -6.76 -14.30 -2.14
C ALA A 174 -7.44 -15.67 -2.31
N ARG A 175 -7.20 -16.36 -3.43
CA ARG A 175 -7.79 -17.68 -3.70
C ARG A 175 -7.21 -18.78 -2.84
N GLU A 176 -5.90 -18.74 -2.58
CA GLU A 176 -5.20 -19.75 -1.80
C GLU A 176 -5.47 -19.63 -0.29
N PHE A 177 -5.53 -18.40 0.22
CA PHE A 177 -5.56 -18.14 1.65
C PHE A 177 -6.89 -17.57 2.18
N GLY A 178 -7.82 -17.17 1.31
CA GLY A 178 -9.11 -16.62 1.73
C GLY A 178 -9.90 -17.57 2.63
N ALA A 179 -10.03 -18.84 2.25
CA ALA A 179 -10.70 -19.86 3.06
C ALA A 179 -9.96 -20.17 4.39
N LYS A 180 -8.70 -19.74 4.51
CA LYS A 180 -7.89 -19.87 5.73
C LYS A 180 -7.94 -18.62 6.62
N GLY A 181 -8.85 -17.69 6.32
CA GLY A 181 -9.09 -16.50 7.14
C GLY A 181 -8.24 -15.28 6.78
N VAL A 182 -7.55 -15.27 5.64
CA VAL A 182 -6.74 -14.14 5.18
C VAL A 182 -7.51 -13.31 4.17
N HIS A 183 -7.83 -12.07 4.51
CA HIS A 183 -8.45 -11.12 3.59
C HIS A 183 -7.39 -10.47 2.71
N VAL A 184 -7.42 -10.70 1.41
CA VAL A 184 -6.49 -10.11 0.44
C VAL A 184 -7.24 -9.27 -0.56
N ALA A 185 -6.89 -7.97 -0.63
CA ALA A 185 -7.50 -7.06 -1.61
C ALA A 185 -6.45 -6.30 -2.43
N HIS A 186 -6.80 -6.04 -3.68
CA HIS A 186 -6.05 -5.21 -4.63
C HIS A 186 -6.84 -3.94 -4.91
N ILE A 187 -6.24 -2.78 -4.66
CA ILE A 187 -6.90 -1.49 -4.79
C ILE A 187 -6.35 -0.78 -6.03
N ILE A 188 -7.18 -0.63 -7.05
CA ILE A 188 -6.86 0.09 -8.27
C ILE A 188 -7.05 1.58 -7.99
N VAL A 189 -5.95 2.31 -7.80
CA VAL A 189 -5.98 3.77 -7.68
C VAL A 189 -5.92 4.36 -9.10
N ASP A 190 -7.10 4.67 -9.65
CA ASP A 190 -7.25 5.11 -11.03
C ASP A 190 -7.36 6.63 -11.13
N GLY A 191 -6.22 7.29 -11.10
CA GLY A 191 -6.10 8.74 -11.23
C GLY A 191 -4.82 9.25 -10.59
N VAL A 192 -4.65 10.58 -10.64
CA VAL A 192 -3.53 11.25 -9.99
C VAL A 192 -3.78 11.32 -8.49
N ILE A 193 -2.85 10.79 -7.70
CA ILE A 193 -2.86 10.90 -6.25
C ILE A 193 -2.27 12.26 -5.86
N ALA A 194 -3.00 13.06 -5.09
CA ALA A 194 -2.49 14.31 -4.53
C ALA A 194 -1.30 14.05 -3.60
N GLY A 195 -0.26 14.87 -3.68
CA GLY A 195 0.93 14.76 -2.82
C GLY A 195 2.22 15.18 -3.53
N GLU A 196 3.35 15.06 -2.82
CA GLU A 196 4.67 15.50 -3.30
C GLU A 196 5.02 14.93 -4.68
N TYR A 197 4.73 13.64 -4.91
CA TYR A 197 5.09 13.01 -6.18
C TYR A 197 4.36 13.64 -7.37
N ALA A 198 3.07 13.91 -7.26
CA ALA A 198 2.30 14.58 -8.30
C ALA A 198 2.71 16.04 -8.44
N ALA A 199 2.95 16.73 -7.35
CA ALA A 199 3.41 18.12 -7.35
C ALA A 199 4.79 18.29 -8.02
N THR A 200 5.67 17.30 -7.88
CA THR A 200 7.01 17.34 -8.47
C THR A 200 7.02 16.88 -9.93
N ASN A 201 6.31 15.82 -10.28
CA ASN A 201 6.47 15.16 -11.58
C ASN A 201 5.33 15.47 -12.56
N PHE A 202 4.16 15.87 -12.08
CA PHE A 202 2.94 16.05 -12.87
C PHE A 202 2.13 17.29 -12.47
N ALA A 203 2.78 18.34 -11.98
CA ALA A 203 2.12 19.52 -11.41
C ALA A 203 1.10 20.19 -12.35
N GLU A 204 1.45 20.38 -13.63
CA GLU A 204 0.54 20.98 -14.62
C GLU A 204 -0.63 20.06 -14.92
N TYR A 205 -0.36 18.76 -15.09
CA TYR A 205 -1.40 17.77 -15.33
C TYR A 205 -2.36 17.65 -14.13
N ALA A 206 -1.84 17.63 -12.90
CA ALA A 206 -2.69 17.63 -11.71
C ALA A 206 -3.55 18.90 -11.61
N ARG A 207 -2.98 20.08 -11.91
CA ARG A 207 -3.74 21.34 -11.95
C ARG A 207 -4.81 21.36 -13.05
N SER A 208 -4.52 20.79 -14.21
CA SER A 208 -5.49 20.74 -15.33
C SER A 208 -6.73 19.91 -15.02
N LYS A 209 -6.66 18.99 -14.05
CA LYS A 209 -7.82 18.20 -13.60
C LYS A 209 -8.86 19.04 -12.85
N GLY A 210 -8.48 20.20 -12.33
CA GLY A 210 -9.36 21.09 -11.56
C GLY A 210 -9.75 20.55 -10.20
N ALA A 211 -10.71 21.22 -9.57
CA ALA A 211 -11.25 20.79 -8.27
C ALA A 211 -11.85 19.38 -8.38
N ASP A 212 -11.56 18.53 -7.39
CA ASP A 212 -12.01 17.14 -7.30
C ASP A 212 -11.59 16.24 -8.48
N GLY A 213 -10.57 16.65 -9.23
CA GLY A 213 -10.03 15.89 -10.35
C GLY A 213 -8.81 15.05 -10.01
N VAL A 214 -8.36 15.08 -8.74
CA VAL A 214 -7.27 14.23 -8.19
C VAL A 214 -7.74 13.53 -6.94
N LEU A 215 -7.15 12.35 -6.65
CA LEU A 215 -7.46 11.57 -5.45
C LEU A 215 -6.77 12.18 -4.23
N ALA A 216 -7.54 12.53 -3.20
CA ALA A 216 -7.00 12.91 -1.91
C ALA A 216 -6.47 11.68 -1.18
N VAL A 217 -5.26 11.79 -0.62
CA VAL A 217 -4.61 10.64 0.05
C VAL A 217 -5.38 10.15 1.29
N ASP A 218 -6.05 11.06 1.98
CA ASP A 218 -6.84 10.71 3.17
C ASP A 218 -8.13 9.97 2.80
N ASP A 219 -8.79 10.32 1.69
CA ASP A 219 -9.97 9.60 1.19
C ASP A 219 -9.60 8.17 0.73
N ILE A 220 -8.43 8.02 0.10
CA ILE A 220 -7.90 6.69 -0.23
C ILE A 220 -7.66 5.90 1.07
N ALA A 221 -7.04 6.52 2.08
CA ALA A 221 -6.75 5.85 3.35
C ALA A 221 -8.03 5.42 4.09
N ASP A 222 -9.11 6.17 3.98
CA ASP A 222 -10.42 5.80 4.50
C ASP A 222 -10.98 4.54 3.82
N ALA A 223 -10.83 4.42 2.50
CA ALA A 223 -11.23 3.22 1.76
C ALA A 223 -10.41 1.99 2.18
N TYR A 224 -9.10 2.13 2.41
CA TYR A 224 -8.25 1.04 2.92
C TYR A 224 -8.68 0.58 4.32
N TRP A 225 -9.01 1.53 5.20
CA TRP A 225 -9.54 1.20 6.52
C TRP A 225 -10.88 0.46 6.43
N ALA A 226 -11.78 0.93 5.58
CA ALA A 226 -13.07 0.26 5.35
C ALA A 226 -12.89 -1.19 4.86
N LEU A 227 -11.93 -1.46 3.98
CA LEU A 227 -11.59 -2.82 3.54
C LEU A 227 -11.11 -3.69 4.71
N HIS A 228 -10.22 -3.16 5.55
CA HIS A 228 -9.73 -3.89 6.72
C HIS A 228 -10.86 -4.27 7.70
N CYS A 229 -11.84 -3.41 7.86
CA CYS A 229 -12.97 -3.61 8.76
C CYS A 229 -14.07 -4.53 8.22
N GLN A 230 -13.95 -5.03 6.98
CA GLN A 230 -14.99 -5.87 6.38
C GLN A 230 -15.15 -7.20 7.12
N LYS A 231 -16.41 -7.60 7.27
CA LYS A 231 -16.73 -8.91 7.85
C LYS A 231 -16.43 -10.04 6.86
N ARG A 232 -16.05 -11.20 7.37
CA ARG A 232 -15.69 -12.40 6.58
C ARG A 232 -16.75 -12.86 5.59
N SER A 233 -18.01 -12.54 5.83
CA SER A 233 -19.12 -12.90 4.94
C SER A 233 -19.21 -12.07 3.66
N ALA A 234 -18.43 -10.95 3.57
CA ALA A 234 -18.52 -10.02 2.43
C ALA A 234 -17.17 -9.28 2.24
N TRP A 235 -16.12 -10.02 1.91
CA TRP A 235 -14.82 -9.46 1.60
C TRP A 235 -14.72 -8.98 0.16
N THR A 236 -14.23 -7.76 -0.02
CA THR A 236 -13.86 -7.21 -1.32
C THR A 236 -12.49 -7.73 -1.71
N HIS A 237 -12.37 -8.34 -2.88
CA HIS A 237 -11.08 -8.74 -3.44
C HIS A 237 -10.42 -7.63 -4.26
N GLU A 238 -11.19 -6.90 -5.06
CA GLU A 238 -10.70 -5.80 -5.89
C GLU A 238 -11.61 -4.59 -5.78
N MET A 239 -11.00 -3.40 -5.64
CA MET A 239 -11.70 -2.12 -5.53
C MET A 239 -11.06 -1.12 -6.48
N ASP A 240 -11.88 -0.36 -7.20
CA ASP A 240 -11.46 0.75 -8.07
C ASP A 240 -11.77 2.08 -7.37
N LEU A 241 -10.75 2.90 -7.15
CA LEU A 241 -10.87 4.24 -6.60
C LEU A 241 -10.45 5.26 -7.64
N ARG A 242 -11.34 6.21 -7.95
CA ARG A 242 -11.06 7.26 -8.92
C ARG A 242 -11.74 8.58 -8.54
N PRO A 243 -11.19 9.73 -8.95
CA PRO A 243 -11.93 10.98 -8.88
C PRO A 243 -13.18 10.90 -9.75
N PHE A 244 -14.28 11.51 -9.34
CA PHE A 244 -15.53 11.42 -10.10
C PHE A 244 -15.44 12.01 -11.54
N LYS A 245 -14.44 12.85 -11.80
CA LYS A 245 -14.14 13.43 -13.12
C LYS A 245 -13.21 12.58 -13.99
N GLU A 246 -12.63 11.52 -13.47
CA GLU A 246 -11.73 10.65 -14.25
C GLU A 246 -12.56 9.75 -15.17
N PRO A 247 -12.40 9.84 -16.50
CA PRO A 247 -13.16 9.01 -17.43
C PRO A 247 -12.74 7.53 -17.34
N PHE A 248 -13.70 6.67 -17.64
CA PHE A 248 -13.46 5.23 -17.77
C PHE A 248 -12.65 4.88 -19.01
#